data_1a8b1142079b02f46e9fb0a886e63025
#
_entry.id   1a8b1142079b02f46e9fb0a886e63025
#
_cell.length_a   1.000
_cell.length_b   1.000
_cell.length_c   1.000
_cell.angle_alpha   90.00
_cell.angle_beta   90.00
_cell.angle_gamma   90.00
#
_symmetry.space_group_name_H-M   'P 1'
#
loop_
_entity.id
_entity.type
_entity.pdbx_description
1 polymer ?
#
loop_
_entity_poly.entity_id
_entity_poly.type
_entity_poly.pdbx_seq_one_letter_code
_entity_poly.pdbx_strand_id
1 'polypeptide(L)'
;FREIERGVVEKVSSEVRSSIIDCGGGVVVDERNVMDLRRSGKVVLLISNFEKIIQRISQDLSRPPLEPALSFEEEQRKVLAERDSKYRAAADCIFDTSYLKPRQIAMKIIEHFKKKGWI
;
A
#
# COMPACT_ATOMS: atom_id res chain seq x y z
N PHE A 1 -2.32 -15.36 9.48
CA PHE A 1 -1.64 -14.10 9.12
C PHE A 1 -2.56 -12.88 9.23
N ARG A 2 -3.78 -12.93 8.67
CA ARG A 2 -4.70 -11.77 8.70
C ARG A 2 -5.09 -11.34 10.11
N GLU A 3 -5.25 -12.28 11.03
CA GLU A 3 -5.55 -11.97 12.43
C GLU A 3 -4.38 -11.26 13.11
N ILE A 4 -3.16 -11.70 12.81
CA ILE A 4 -1.95 -11.08 13.35
C ILE A 4 -1.80 -9.67 12.78
N GLU A 5 -1.99 -9.52 11.48
CA GLU A 5 -1.96 -8.21 10.81
C GLU A 5 -2.97 -7.25 11.43
N ARG A 6 -4.20 -7.71 11.63
CA ARG A 6 -5.27 -6.90 12.23
C ARG A 6 -4.87 -6.40 13.63
N GLY A 7 -4.32 -7.27 14.46
CA GLY A 7 -3.88 -6.91 15.81
C GLY A 7 -2.73 -5.91 15.80
N VAL A 8 -1.78 -6.08 14.89
CA VAL A 8 -0.64 -5.16 14.75
C VAL A 8 -1.10 -3.78 14.28
N VAL A 9 -1.98 -3.71 13.28
CA VAL A 9 -2.51 -2.42 12.78
C VAL A 9 -3.26 -1.68 13.88
N GLU A 10 -4.12 -2.37 14.62
CA GLU A 10 -4.86 -1.78 15.72
C GLU A 10 -3.92 -1.17 16.75
N LYS A 11 -2.92 -1.91 17.16
CA LYS A 11 -1.95 -1.45 18.15
C LYS A 11 -1.12 -0.28 17.66
N VAL A 12 -0.52 -0.42 16.47
CA VAL A 12 0.37 0.60 15.90
C VAL A 12 -0.39 1.91 15.67
N SER A 13 -1.58 1.84 15.08
CA SER A 13 -2.36 3.05 14.78
C SER A 13 -2.78 3.83 16.02
N SER A 14 -2.93 3.16 17.17
CA SER A 14 -3.27 3.81 18.43
C SER A 14 -2.06 4.35 19.20
N GLU A 15 -0.88 3.79 18.98
CA GLU A 15 0.32 4.11 19.78
C GLU A 15 1.30 5.06 19.11
N VAL A 16 1.44 5.02 17.78
CA VAL A 16 2.46 5.81 17.10
C VAL A 16 2.04 7.26 16.89
N ARG A 17 3.05 8.15 16.88
CA ARG A 17 2.91 9.59 16.60
C ARG A 17 4.01 9.99 15.63
N SER A 18 3.70 10.92 14.72
CA SER A 18 4.68 11.50 13.79
C SER A 18 5.53 10.45 13.08
N SER A 19 4.86 9.41 12.55
CA SER A 19 5.52 8.23 11.99
C SER A 19 5.01 7.92 10.60
N ILE A 20 5.82 7.19 9.85
CA ILE A 20 5.42 6.60 8.58
C ILE A 20 5.19 5.11 8.83
N ILE A 21 4.01 4.63 8.44
CA ILE A 21 3.66 3.22 8.55
C ILE A 21 3.70 2.62 7.15
N ASP A 22 4.63 1.72 6.92
CA ASP A 22 4.73 0.98 5.66
C ASP A 22 3.87 -0.28 5.76
N CYS A 23 2.83 -0.35 4.96
CA CYS A 23 1.84 -1.42 5.01
C CYS A 23 2.06 -2.44 3.90
N GLY A 24 1.84 -3.71 4.22
CA GLY A 24 1.72 -4.74 3.18
C GLY A 24 0.48 -4.50 2.31
N GLY A 25 0.53 -4.97 1.06
CA GLY A 25 -0.55 -4.73 0.10
C GLY A 25 -1.89 -5.33 0.49
N GLY A 26 -1.91 -6.31 1.39
CA GLY A 26 -3.14 -6.93 1.87
C GLY A 26 -3.82 -6.22 3.02
N VAL A 27 -3.25 -5.14 3.53
CA VAL A 27 -3.82 -4.42 4.69
C VAL A 27 -5.24 -3.91 4.41
N VAL A 28 -5.56 -3.58 3.18
CA VAL A 28 -6.88 -3.06 2.77
C VAL A 28 -7.97 -4.12 2.72
N VAL A 29 -7.62 -5.39 2.80
CA VAL A 29 -8.59 -6.49 2.75
C VAL A 29 -9.55 -6.45 3.95
N ASP A 30 -9.07 -6.04 5.10
CA ASP A 30 -9.90 -5.81 6.29
C ASP A 30 -10.16 -4.31 6.45
N GLU A 31 -11.41 -3.90 6.27
CA GLU A 31 -11.80 -2.49 6.37
C GLU A 31 -11.49 -1.86 7.73
N ARG A 32 -11.44 -2.65 8.79
CA ARG A 32 -11.10 -2.14 10.12
C ARG A 32 -9.67 -1.62 10.17
N ASN A 33 -8.76 -2.21 9.40
CA ASN A 33 -7.38 -1.72 9.27
C ASN A 33 -7.37 -0.30 8.69
N VAL A 34 -8.13 -0.09 7.63
CA VAL A 34 -8.23 1.21 6.97
C VAL A 34 -8.81 2.25 7.92
N MET A 35 -9.87 1.90 8.65
CA MET A 35 -10.49 2.80 9.62
C MET A 35 -9.50 3.23 10.69
N ASP A 36 -8.75 2.29 11.25
CA ASP A 36 -7.76 2.59 12.28
C ASP A 36 -6.64 3.48 11.75
N LEU A 37 -6.11 3.18 10.57
CA LEU A 37 -5.03 3.97 9.97
C LEU A 37 -5.48 5.40 9.64
N ARG A 38 -6.70 5.56 9.16
CA ARG A 38 -7.24 6.88 8.78
C ARG A 38 -7.69 7.72 9.96
N ARG A 39 -7.92 7.11 11.10
CA ARG A 39 -8.38 7.84 12.30
C ARG A 39 -7.37 8.88 12.76
N SER A 40 -6.10 8.57 12.71
CA SER A 40 -5.02 9.45 13.19
C SER A 40 -3.98 9.79 12.13
N GLY A 41 -4.17 9.33 10.90
CA GLY A 41 -3.19 9.53 9.82
C GLY A 41 -3.83 9.72 8.46
N LYS A 42 -2.99 9.89 7.47
CA LYS A 42 -3.37 9.98 6.06
C LYS A 42 -2.81 8.78 5.31
N VAL A 43 -3.63 8.19 4.46
CA VAL A 43 -3.26 7.02 3.66
C VAL A 43 -2.83 7.47 2.28
N VAL A 44 -1.61 7.13 1.92
CA VAL A 44 -1.04 7.40 0.60
C VAL A 44 -1.05 6.11 -0.20
N LEU A 45 -1.70 6.13 -1.35
CA LEU A 45 -1.67 5.00 -2.28
C LEU A 45 -0.61 5.28 -3.35
N LEU A 46 0.33 4.36 -3.47
CA LEU A 46 1.33 4.39 -4.52
C LEU A 46 0.92 3.41 -5.60
N ILE A 47 0.74 3.91 -6.82
CA ILE A 47 0.40 3.08 -7.97
C ILE A 47 1.53 3.08 -8.98
N SER A 48 1.52 2.06 -9.85
CA SER A 48 2.48 1.94 -10.94
C SER A 48 1.82 1.17 -12.07
N ASN A 49 2.34 1.28 -13.29
CA ASN A 49 1.87 0.41 -14.34
C ASN A 49 2.26 -1.05 -14.03
N PHE A 50 1.49 -1.99 -14.57
CA PHE A 50 1.64 -3.40 -14.23
C PHE A 50 3.03 -3.95 -14.55
N GLU A 51 3.61 -3.55 -15.66
CA GLU A 51 4.95 -4.01 -16.05
C GLU A 51 6.02 -3.61 -15.04
N LYS A 52 5.94 -2.40 -14.51
CA LYS A 52 6.86 -1.93 -13.46
C LYS A 52 6.68 -2.69 -12.16
N ILE A 53 5.43 -2.99 -11.80
CA ILE A 53 5.14 -3.79 -10.61
C ILE A 53 5.77 -5.17 -10.73
N ILE A 54 5.56 -5.86 -11.83
CA ILE A 54 6.13 -7.18 -12.07
C ILE A 54 7.65 -7.14 -12.05
N GLN A 55 8.25 -6.16 -12.69
CA GLN A 55 9.71 -6.00 -12.70
C GLN A 55 10.29 -5.84 -11.29
N ARG A 56 9.63 -5.06 -10.44
CA ARG A 56 10.07 -4.82 -9.06
C ARG A 56 9.89 -6.04 -8.18
N ILE A 57 8.76 -6.74 -8.30
CA ILE A 57 8.43 -7.90 -7.46
C ILE A 57 9.21 -9.13 -7.88
N SER A 58 9.44 -9.35 -9.18
CA SER A 58 10.15 -10.53 -9.67
C SER A 58 11.59 -10.64 -9.18
N GLN A 59 12.17 -9.56 -8.68
CA GLN A 59 13.49 -9.56 -8.07
C GLN A 59 13.49 -10.10 -6.64
N ASP A 60 12.32 -10.24 -6.03
CA ASP A 60 12.17 -10.79 -4.68
C ASP A 60 11.77 -12.26 -4.76
N LEU A 61 12.76 -13.13 -4.77
CA LEU A 61 12.56 -14.57 -4.86
C LEU A 61 12.05 -15.22 -3.57
N SER A 62 11.96 -14.45 -2.48
CA SER A 62 11.50 -14.97 -1.19
C SER A 62 9.96 -15.01 -1.07
N ARG A 63 9.24 -14.39 -1.98
CA ARG A 63 7.77 -14.37 -1.93
C ARG A 63 7.18 -15.70 -2.36
N PRO A 64 6.41 -16.38 -1.49
CA PRO A 64 5.73 -17.61 -1.88
C PRO A 64 4.56 -17.30 -2.82
N PRO A 65 4.24 -18.20 -3.77
CA PRO A 65 3.07 -18.02 -4.61
C PRO A 65 1.77 -18.15 -3.79
N LEU A 66 0.77 -17.32 -4.12
CA LEU A 66 -0.53 -17.34 -3.47
C LEU A 66 -1.42 -18.46 -4.05
N GLU A 67 -1.31 -18.71 -5.35
CA GLU A 67 -2.05 -19.77 -6.04
C GLU A 67 -1.09 -20.56 -6.94
N PRO A 68 -0.74 -21.81 -6.58
CA PRO A 68 0.24 -22.60 -7.33
C PRO A 68 -0.15 -22.90 -8.79
N ALA A 69 -1.44 -22.85 -9.12
CA ALA A 69 -1.92 -23.17 -10.46
C ALA A 69 -1.72 -22.02 -11.46
N LEU A 70 -1.39 -20.81 -11.00
CA LEU A 70 -1.21 -19.64 -11.84
C LEU A 70 0.27 -19.30 -12.00
N SER A 71 0.64 -18.67 -13.13
CA SER A 71 1.94 -18.06 -13.28
C SER A 71 2.05 -16.87 -12.32
N PHE A 72 3.27 -16.46 -12.02
CA PHE A 72 3.51 -15.32 -11.14
C PHE A 72 2.80 -14.05 -11.63
N GLU A 73 2.90 -13.77 -12.93
CA GLU A 73 2.25 -12.58 -13.50
C GLU A 73 0.73 -12.65 -13.45
N GLU A 74 0.15 -13.81 -13.77
CA GLU A 74 -1.30 -14.01 -13.71
C GLU A 74 -1.82 -13.85 -12.29
N GLU A 75 -1.08 -14.39 -11.33
CA GLU A 75 -1.41 -14.28 -9.91
C GLU A 75 -1.41 -12.82 -9.46
N GLN A 76 -0.36 -12.07 -9.81
CA GLN A 76 -0.26 -10.66 -9.43
C GLN A 76 -1.35 -9.83 -10.09
N ARG A 77 -1.65 -10.07 -11.36
CA ARG A 77 -2.72 -9.36 -12.07
C ARG A 77 -4.07 -9.60 -11.42
N LYS A 78 -4.35 -10.84 -11.06
CA LYS A 78 -5.59 -11.21 -10.38
C LYS A 78 -5.73 -10.51 -9.04
N VAL A 79 -4.70 -10.57 -8.20
CA VAL A 79 -4.70 -9.97 -6.87
C VAL A 79 -4.90 -8.45 -6.96
N LEU A 80 -4.19 -7.77 -7.85
CA LEU A 80 -4.31 -6.33 -8.03
C LEU A 80 -5.71 -5.94 -8.52
N ALA A 81 -6.27 -6.70 -9.46
CA ALA A 81 -7.62 -6.44 -9.96
C ALA A 81 -8.67 -6.59 -8.85
N GLU A 82 -8.55 -7.62 -8.02
CA GLU A 82 -9.46 -7.85 -6.91
C GLU A 82 -9.40 -6.77 -5.83
N ARG A 83 -8.22 -6.16 -5.64
CA ARG A 83 -7.99 -5.18 -4.58
C ARG A 83 -8.10 -3.73 -5.01
N ASP A 84 -8.17 -3.45 -6.31
CA ASP A 84 -8.08 -2.07 -6.83
C ASP A 84 -9.10 -1.12 -6.19
N SER A 85 -10.36 -1.52 -6.10
CA SER A 85 -11.40 -0.70 -5.50
C SER A 85 -11.13 -0.43 -4.02
N LYS A 86 -10.61 -1.40 -3.30
CA LYS A 86 -10.26 -1.25 -1.88
C LYS A 86 -9.09 -0.31 -1.68
N TYR A 87 -8.07 -0.40 -2.53
CA TYR A 87 -6.94 0.53 -2.48
C TYR A 87 -7.39 1.97 -2.69
N ARG A 88 -8.20 2.20 -3.71
CA ARG A 88 -8.65 3.55 -4.04
C ARG A 88 -9.59 4.11 -2.97
N ALA A 89 -10.45 3.27 -2.41
CA ALA A 89 -11.35 3.68 -1.32
C ALA A 89 -10.59 4.03 -0.04
N ALA A 90 -9.45 3.38 0.21
CA ALA A 90 -8.63 3.64 1.40
C ALA A 90 -7.79 4.91 1.30
N ALA A 91 -7.48 5.37 0.09
CA ALA A 91 -6.50 6.42 -0.14
C ALA A 91 -7.02 7.82 0.16
N ASP A 92 -6.22 8.62 0.86
CA ASP A 92 -6.42 10.07 0.98
C ASP A 92 -5.78 10.80 -0.20
N CYS A 93 -4.74 10.22 -0.78
CA CYS A 93 -4.12 10.73 -2.01
C CYS A 93 -3.43 9.58 -2.76
N ILE A 94 -3.21 9.79 -4.05
CA ILE A 94 -2.67 8.76 -4.96
C ILE A 94 -1.49 9.35 -5.74
N PHE A 95 -0.39 8.61 -5.82
CA PHE A 95 0.79 9.00 -6.60
C PHE A 95 1.19 7.88 -7.55
N ASP A 96 1.36 8.22 -8.83
CA ASP A 96 1.87 7.27 -9.83
C ASP A 96 3.40 7.26 -9.77
N THR A 97 3.95 6.09 -9.52
CA THR A 97 5.40 5.88 -9.33
C THR A 97 6.09 5.27 -10.54
N SER A 98 5.38 5.10 -11.66
CA SER A 98 5.88 4.34 -12.83
C SER A 98 7.23 4.81 -13.34
N TYR A 99 7.43 6.12 -13.39
CA TYR A 99 8.60 6.73 -14.00
C TYR A 99 9.38 7.65 -13.04
N LEU A 100 9.15 7.49 -11.74
CA LEU A 100 9.79 8.32 -10.72
C LEU A 100 10.70 7.48 -9.84
N LYS A 101 11.78 8.10 -9.39
CA LYS A 101 12.65 7.50 -8.36
C LYS A 101 12.01 7.70 -6.98
N PRO A 102 12.32 6.81 -6.01
CA PRO A 102 11.75 6.94 -4.65
C PRO A 102 11.89 8.32 -4.03
N ARG A 103 13.04 8.97 -4.21
CA ARG A 103 13.27 10.33 -3.68
C ARG A 103 12.33 11.35 -4.30
N GLN A 104 12.07 11.26 -5.61
CA GLN A 104 11.17 12.16 -6.32
C GLN A 104 9.73 11.98 -5.80
N ILE A 105 9.33 10.72 -5.56
CA ILE A 105 8.01 10.41 -5.01
C ILE A 105 7.87 10.99 -3.61
N ALA A 106 8.87 10.80 -2.76
CA ALA A 106 8.87 11.32 -1.39
C ALA A 106 8.71 12.85 -1.38
N MET A 107 9.42 13.54 -2.26
CA MET A 107 9.31 15.00 -2.38
C MET A 107 7.91 15.44 -2.80
N LYS A 108 7.29 14.74 -3.75
CA LYS A 108 5.92 15.03 -4.18
C LYS A 108 4.91 14.82 -3.06
N ILE A 109 5.09 13.78 -2.27
CA ILE A 109 4.23 13.49 -1.11
C ILE A 109 4.35 14.63 -0.09
N ILE A 110 5.56 15.04 0.23
CA ILE A 110 5.81 16.13 1.18
C ILE A 110 5.15 17.43 0.72
N GLU A 111 5.33 17.78 -0.55
CA GLU A 111 4.69 18.99 -1.12
C GLU A 111 3.17 18.93 -1.02
N HIS A 112 2.58 17.78 -1.34
CA HIS A 112 1.14 17.60 -1.26
C HIS A 112 0.64 17.74 0.18
N PHE A 113 1.32 17.12 1.13
CA PHE A 113 0.96 17.19 2.55
C PHE A 113 1.03 18.62 3.08
N LYS A 114 2.06 19.38 2.69
CA LYS A 114 2.19 20.80 3.05
C LYS A 114 1.04 21.63 2.47
N LYS A 115 0.70 21.42 1.20
CA LYS A 115 -0.43 22.10 0.55
C LYS A 115 -1.75 21.85 1.25
N LYS A 116 -1.96 20.62 1.71
CA LYS A 116 -3.20 20.24 2.40
C LYS A 116 -3.22 20.62 3.87
N GLY A 117 -2.11 21.09 4.40
CA GLY A 117 -1.99 21.38 5.82
C GLY A 117 -1.93 20.14 6.70
N TRP A 118 -1.50 19.01 6.14
CA TRP A 118 -1.38 17.75 6.88
C TRP A 118 -0.04 17.63 7.63
N ILE A 119 0.88 18.46 7.26
CA ILE A 119 2.16 18.63 7.98
C ILE A 119 2.59 20.09 7.97
#